data_9836c22b3aa19aa04f1cf2856a5589a6
#
_entry.id   9836c22b3aa19aa04f1cf2856a5589a6
#
_cell.length_a   1.000
_cell.length_b   1.000
_cell.length_c   1.000
_cell.angle_alpha   90.00
_cell.angle_beta   90.00
_cell.angle_gamma   90.00
#
_symmetry.space_group_name_H-M   'P 1'
#
loop_
_entity.id
_entity.type
_entity.pdbx_description
1 polymer ?
#
loop_
_entity_poly.entity_id
_entity_poly.type
_entity_poly.pdbx_seq_one_letter_code
_entity_poly.pdbx_strand_id
1 'polypeptide(L)'
;TPKPSSAASDVYKRQVITIAIITTIVWLLTGHEAGYALARGISVLVISCPCALGLATPVAIMVGNGMGAKNGILFKTAVSLEEAGKVQIVALDKTGTITNGQPEVTDILPADDVSENDLLTLAYALEKKSEHPLAKAILEKAASLGLTAQEVTEFQALPGNGLSAKLGASTLIGGSMKYINTLAAVSPSLMNQAEKLAEAGKTPLLFAKDGKLLGIIAVADVIKPDSAQAVKELQNMGIHVVMLTGDNKRTARAIGAQAGVDQVIAGVLPDGKESVIRSLKEKGKVAMVGDGINDAPALTRADIGIAIGAGTDIAIDAADIVLMKSQLSDVPAAIRMSRATLRNIHENLFWAFFYNIIGIPLAAGVW
;
A
#
# COMPACT_ATOMS: atom_id res chain seq x y z
N THR A 1 -18.80 11.39 26.64
CA THR A 1 -17.93 10.66 27.58
C THR A 1 -16.59 11.34 27.63
N PRO A 2 -16.01 11.65 28.82
CA PRO A 2 -14.68 12.23 28.92
C PRO A 2 -13.68 11.30 28.23
N LYS A 3 -12.79 11.87 27.39
CA LYS A 3 -11.73 11.08 26.75
C LYS A 3 -10.82 10.48 27.85
N PRO A 4 -10.33 9.23 27.73
CA PRO A 4 -9.50 8.57 28.75
C PRO A 4 -8.32 9.42 29.27
N SER A 5 -7.73 10.27 28.39
CA SER A 5 -6.64 11.18 28.72
C SER A 5 -7.05 12.30 29.69
N SER A 6 -8.28 12.81 29.62
CA SER A 6 -8.76 13.86 30.54
C SER A 6 -9.04 13.27 31.92
N ALA A 7 -9.59 12.07 32.00
CA ALA A 7 -9.84 11.39 33.27
C ALA A 7 -8.52 11.06 34.01
N ALA A 8 -7.50 10.57 33.29
CA ALA A 8 -6.17 10.29 33.87
C ALA A 8 -5.50 11.57 34.40
N SER A 9 -5.60 12.68 33.66
CA SER A 9 -5.07 14.00 34.08
C SER A 9 -5.76 14.50 35.34
N ASP A 10 -7.07 14.30 35.47
CA ASP A 10 -7.82 14.75 36.69
C ASP A 10 -7.50 13.89 37.91
N VAL A 11 -7.28 12.60 37.74
CA VAL A 11 -6.81 11.72 38.83
C VAL A 11 -5.44 12.15 39.31
N TYR A 12 -4.50 12.40 38.39
CA TYR A 12 -3.15 12.87 38.71
C TYR A 12 -3.17 14.20 39.47
N LYS A 13 -3.93 15.19 39.04
CA LYS A 13 -4.07 16.49 39.71
C LYS A 13 -4.54 16.32 41.16
N ARG A 14 -5.57 15.49 41.38
CA ARG A 14 -6.10 15.20 42.75
C ARG A 14 -5.03 14.56 43.63
N GLN A 15 -4.25 13.62 43.11
CA GLN A 15 -3.18 12.96 43.85
C GLN A 15 -2.10 13.99 44.28
N VAL A 16 -1.65 14.84 43.37
CA VAL A 16 -0.63 15.86 43.67
C VAL A 16 -1.13 16.87 44.70
N ILE A 17 -2.37 17.35 44.58
CA ILE A 17 -2.93 18.26 45.59
C ILE A 17 -3.02 17.57 46.93
N THR A 18 -3.41 16.31 47.02
CA THR A 18 -3.46 15.55 48.27
C THR A 18 -2.06 15.41 48.88
N ILE A 19 -1.05 15.09 48.07
CA ILE A 19 0.35 14.99 48.56
C ILE A 19 0.82 16.35 49.10
N ALA A 20 0.54 17.45 48.41
CA ALA A 20 0.94 18.78 48.84
C ALA A 20 0.29 19.17 50.16
N ILE A 21 -1.03 18.87 50.36
CA ILE A 21 -1.73 19.14 51.63
C ILE A 21 -1.12 18.28 52.75
N ILE A 22 -0.93 16.99 52.53
CA ILE A 22 -0.30 16.09 53.51
C ILE A 22 1.09 16.59 53.87
N THR A 23 1.92 16.97 52.91
CA THR A 23 3.28 17.52 53.14
C THR A 23 3.19 18.75 54.04
N THR A 24 2.32 19.71 53.75
CA THR A 24 2.14 20.91 54.56
C THR A 24 1.72 20.57 55.99
N ILE A 25 0.75 19.68 56.17
CA ILE A 25 0.26 19.25 57.49
C ILE A 25 1.36 18.55 58.31
N VAL A 26 2.14 17.65 57.69
CA VAL A 26 3.22 16.93 58.35
C VAL A 26 4.27 17.91 58.87
N TRP A 27 4.71 18.87 58.05
CA TRP A 27 5.71 19.87 58.50
C TRP A 27 5.19 20.81 59.60
N LEU A 28 3.90 21.16 59.61
CA LEU A 28 3.27 21.90 60.71
C LEU A 28 3.23 21.07 62.01
N LEU A 29 2.88 19.78 61.91
CA LEU A 29 2.81 18.89 63.08
C LEU A 29 4.21 18.57 63.65
N THR A 30 5.27 18.65 62.86
CA THR A 30 6.67 18.50 63.32
C THR A 30 7.27 19.76 63.93
N GLY A 31 6.43 20.83 64.10
CA GLY A 31 6.83 22.06 64.82
C GLY A 31 7.59 23.08 63.98
N HIS A 32 7.60 22.97 62.67
CA HIS A 32 8.21 23.97 61.76
C HIS A 32 7.28 25.18 61.56
N GLU A 33 7.86 26.33 61.26
CA GLU A 33 7.09 27.54 60.96
C GLU A 33 6.15 27.36 59.78
N ALA A 34 4.99 28.03 59.82
CA ALA A 34 3.97 27.95 58.79
C ALA A 34 4.50 28.31 57.38
N GLY A 35 5.42 29.31 57.33
CA GLY A 35 6.06 29.69 56.04
C GLY A 35 6.86 28.56 55.43
N TYR A 36 7.63 27.81 56.26
CA TYR A 36 8.39 26.65 55.80
C TYR A 36 7.48 25.51 55.31
N ALA A 37 6.47 25.14 56.08
CA ALA A 37 5.54 24.10 55.76
C ALA A 37 4.75 24.38 54.42
N LEU A 38 4.30 25.64 54.28
CA LEU A 38 3.65 26.08 53.04
C LEU A 38 4.59 26.07 51.85
N ALA A 39 5.85 26.50 52.02
CA ALA A 39 6.83 26.48 50.94
C ALA A 39 7.07 25.05 50.41
N ARG A 40 7.12 24.04 51.31
CA ARG A 40 7.26 22.64 50.92
C ARG A 40 6.04 22.12 50.17
N GLY A 41 4.81 22.41 50.61
CA GLY A 41 3.59 22.07 49.92
C GLY A 41 3.49 22.70 48.53
N ILE A 42 3.85 24.00 48.43
CA ILE A 42 3.90 24.71 47.14
C ILE A 42 4.96 24.09 46.21
N SER A 43 6.14 23.75 46.75
CA SER A 43 7.21 23.10 45.98
C SER A 43 6.77 21.78 45.38
N VAL A 44 5.98 20.96 46.10
CA VAL A 44 5.36 19.73 45.57
C VAL A 44 4.42 20.04 44.41
N LEU A 45 3.56 21.07 44.52
CA LEU A 45 2.66 21.49 43.46
C LEU A 45 3.40 21.96 42.20
N VAL A 46 4.47 22.74 42.39
CA VAL A 46 5.26 23.30 41.28
C VAL A 46 6.02 22.20 40.51
N ILE A 47 6.73 21.31 41.25
CA ILE A 47 7.52 20.25 40.62
C ILE A 47 6.64 19.22 39.91
N SER A 48 5.44 19.01 40.45
CA SER A 48 4.48 18.05 39.88
C SER A 48 3.65 18.61 38.71
N CYS A 49 4.04 19.75 38.15
CA CYS A 49 3.35 20.31 36.99
C CYS A 49 3.30 19.27 35.86
N PRO A 50 2.11 18.89 35.33
CA PRO A 50 1.98 17.93 34.24
C PRO A 50 2.29 18.53 32.86
N CYS A 51 3.05 19.65 32.82
CA CYS A 51 3.35 20.38 31.59
C CYS A 51 4.10 19.51 30.58
N ALA A 52 5.10 18.74 31.03
CA ALA A 52 5.82 17.79 30.19
C ALA A 52 4.89 16.66 29.69
N LEU A 53 4.03 16.13 30.56
CA LEU A 53 3.06 15.09 30.21
C LEU A 53 2.04 15.59 29.19
N GLY A 54 1.56 16.83 29.34
CA GLY A 54 0.57 17.43 28.44
C GLY A 54 1.10 17.78 27.05
N LEU A 55 2.41 18.04 26.92
CA LEU A 55 3.06 18.42 25.66
C LEU A 55 3.75 17.25 24.95
N ALA A 56 4.15 16.20 25.66
CA ALA A 56 4.92 15.09 25.12
C ALA A 56 4.26 14.43 23.90
N THR A 57 2.97 14.09 24.00
CA THR A 57 2.22 13.44 22.93
C THR A 57 1.94 14.36 21.74
N PRO A 58 1.36 15.57 21.92
CA PRO A 58 1.09 16.48 20.80
C PRO A 58 2.36 16.89 20.02
N VAL A 59 3.46 17.15 20.69
CA VAL A 59 4.72 17.53 20.04
C VAL A 59 5.29 16.36 19.24
N ALA A 60 5.32 15.14 19.78
CA ALA A 60 5.79 13.96 19.07
C ALA A 60 4.94 13.68 17.82
N ILE A 61 3.61 13.81 17.91
CA ILE A 61 2.69 13.65 16.77
C ILE A 61 2.94 14.75 15.73
N MET A 62 3.10 15.99 16.15
CA MET A 62 3.36 17.11 15.22
C MET A 62 4.69 16.90 14.47
N VAL A 63 5.73 16.47 15.13
CA VAL A 63 7.03 16.15 14.52
C VAL A 63 6.89 14.95 13.59
N GLY A 64 6.21 13.88 14.02
CA GLY A 64 5.95 12.69 13.20
C GLY A 64 5.19 13.04 11.92
N ASN A 65 4.09 13.79 12.01
CA ASN A 65 3.33 14.26 10.85
C ASN A 65 4.18 15.15 9.93
N GLY A 66 4.96 16.08 10.49
CA GLY A 66 5.84 16.95 9.72
C GLY A 66 6.91 16.18 8.95
N MET A 67 7.52 15.18 9.59
CA MET A 67 8.48 14.29 8.92
C MET A 67 7.82 13.43 7.86
N GLY A 68 6.60 12.94 8.11
CA GLY A 68 5.79 12.22 7.13
C GLY A 68 5.53 13.05 5.90
N ALA A 69 4.96 14.23 6.07
CA ALA A 69 4.62 15.15 4.98
C ALA A 69 5.85 15.52 4.13
N LYS A 70 7.00 15.76 4.76
CA LYS A 70 8.27 16.05 4.06
C LYS A 70 8.71 14.88 3.16
N ASN A 71 8.38 13.65 3.51
CA ASN A 71 8.71 12.45 2.74
C ASN A 71 7.58 12.00 1.80
N GLY A 72 6.47 12.72 1.74
CA GLY A 72 5.31 12.38 0.92
C GLY A 72 4.37 11.34 1.56
N ILE A 73 4.43 11.17 2.87
CA ILE A 73 3.57 10.30 3.67
C ILE A 73 2.64 11.21 4.49
N LEU A 74 1.35 11.22 4.17
CA LEU A 74 0.37 12.07 4.82
C LEU A 74 -0.55 11.26 5.74
N PHE A 75 -0.42 11.44 7.04
CA PHE A 75 -1.37 10.91 8.02
C PHE A 75 -2.53 11.90 8.19
N LYS A 76 -3.75 11.49 7.92
CA LYS A 76 -4.91 12.39 8.03
C LYS A 76 -5.23 12.79 9.46
N THR A 77 -4.95 11.91 10.41
CA THR A 77 -5.24 12.14 11.83
C THR A 77 -4.09 11.66 12.72
N ALA A 78 -4.06 12.15 13.95
CA ALA A 78 -3.14 11.63 14.98
C ALA A 78 -3.40 10.15 15.29
N VAL A 79 -4.66 9.72 15.19
CA VAL A 79 -5.06 8.31 15.39
C VAL A 79 -4.49 7.44 14.28
N SER A 80 -4.54 7.89 13.03
CA SER A 80 -3.95 7.17 11.89
C SER A 80 -2.44 6.94 12.07
N LEU A 81 -1.72 7.98 12.57
CA LEU A 81 -0.30 7.86 12.89
C LEU A 81 -0.07 6.84 14.02
N GLU A 82 -0.91 6.80 15.04
CA GLU A 82 -0.77 5.88 16.16
C GLU A 82 -1.11 4.42 15.77
N GLU A 83 -2.22 4.21 15.07
CA GLU A 83 -2.69 2.86 14.72
C GLU A 83 -1.84 2.17 13.65
N ALA A 84 -1.23 2.92 12.74
CA ALA A 84 -0.33 2.38 11.71
C ALA A 84 0.85 1.58 12.31
N GLY A 85 1.37 1.98 13.46
CA GLY A 85 2.46 1.27 14.13
C GLY A 85 2.06 -0.08 14.74
N LYS A 86 0.76 -0.29 14.96
CA LYS A 86 0.20 -1.49 15.58
C LYS A 86 -0.23 -2.56 14.58
N VAL A 87 -0.07 -2.30 13.28
CA VAL A 87 -0.43 -3.20 12.19
C VAL A 87 0.35 -4.51 12.27
N GLN A 88 -0.35 -5.63 12.10
CA GLN A 88 0.17 -6.99 12.10
C GLN A 88 0.03 -7.68 10.74
N ILE A 89 -0.95 -7.24 9.94
CA ILE A 89 -1.23 -7.77 8.61
C ILE A 89 -1.33 -6.60 7.64
N VAL A 90 -0.62 -6.68 6.52
CA VAL A 90 -0.75 -5.73 5.40
C VAL A 90 -1.37 -6.45 4.22
N ALA A 91 -2.57 -6.03 3.83
CA ALA A 91 -3.25 -6.49 2.65
C ALA A 91 -2.96 -5.52 1.50
N LEU A 92 -2.34 -6.00 0.44
CA LEU A 92 -1.96 -5.22 -0.74
C LEU A 92 -2.89 -5.55 -1.90
N ASP A 93 -3.49 -4.57 -2.54
CA ASP A 93 -4.04 -4.80 -3.87
C ASP A 93 -2.91 -5.13 -4.86
N LYS A 94 -3.21 -5.85 -5.92
CA LYS A 94 -2.23 -6.14 -6.97
C LYS A 94 -2.01 -4.92 -7.86
N THR A 95 -3.09 -4.49 -8.52
CA THR A 95 -3.05 -3.54 -9.63
C THR A 95 -2.77 -2.12 -9.13
N GLY A 96 -1.78 -1.42 -9.71
CA GLY A 96 -1.41 -0.06 -9.27
C GLY A 96 -0.67 0.00 -7.93
N THR A 97 -0.74 -1.06 -7.12
CA THR A 97 -0.10 -1.14 -5.79
C THR A 97 1.19 -1.96 -5.83
N ILE A 98 1.13 -3.27 -6.07
CA ILE A 98 2.30 -4.14 -6.28
C ILE A 98 2.85 -3.97 -7.68
N THR A 99 1.97 -3.76 -8.67
CA THR A 99 2.29 -3.59 -10.08
C THR A 99 2.11 -2.12 -10.50
N ASN A 100 2.58 -1.78 -11.71
CA ASN A 100 2.44 -0.43 -12.26
C ASN A 100 0.98 -0.03 -12.55
N GLY A 101 0.07 -1.01 -12.64
CA GLY A 101 -1.33 -0.79 -12.99
C GLY A 101 -1.57 -0.53 -14.47
N GLN A 102 -0.52 -0.58 -15.27
CA GLN A 102 -0.57 -0.43 -16.72
C GLN A 102 0.08 -1.65 -17.37
N PRO A 103 -0.65 -2.36 -18.27
CA PRO A 103 -0.07 -3.45 -19.04
C PRO A 103 1.06 -2.94 -19.95
N GLU A 104 2.15 -3.70 -19.99
CA GLU A 104 3.30 -3.41 -20.86
C GLU A 104 3.63 -4.65 -21.69
N VAL A 105 4.19 -4.46 -22.90
CA VAL A 105 4.74 -5.57 -23.70
C VAL A 105 6.04 -6.06 -23.05
N THR A 106 6.02 -7.30 -22.57
CA THR A 106 7.16 -7.92 -21.87
C THR A 106 8.00 -8.84 -22.76
N ASP A 107 7.38 -9.49 -23.76
CA ASP A 107 8.07 -10.41 -24.66
C ASP A 107 7.50 -10.29 -26.07
N ILE A 108 8.36 -10.42 -27.05
CA ILE A 108 8.01 -10.49 -28.48
C ILE A 108 8.71 -11.74 -29.02
N LEU A 109 7.92 -12.72 -29.43
CA LEU A 109 8.40 -14.01 -29.95
C LEU A 109 7.91 -14.19 -31.39
N PRO A 110 8.70 -13.77 -32.39
CA PRO A 110 8.33 -13.94 -33.79
C PRO A 110 8.34 -15.42 -34.20
N ALA A 111 7.52 -15.77 -35.17
CA ALA A 111 7.59 -17.06 -35.86
C ALA A 111 8.81 -17.10 -36.78
N ASP A 112 9.14 -18.32 -37.28
CA ASP A 112 10.21 -18.49 -38.26
C ASP A 112 9.93 -17.58 -39.46
N ASP A 113 10.98 -16.93 -40.00
CA ASP A 113 10.92 -15.98 -41.12
C ASP A 113 10.21 -14.63 -40.86
N VAL A 114 9.90 -14.28 -39.60
CA VAL A 114 9.31 -12.99 -39.23
C VAL A 114 10.26 -12.24 -38.31
N SER A 115 10.50 -10.96 -38.55
CA SER A 115 11.26 -10.13 -37.62
C SER A 115 10.39 -9.62 -36.48
N GLU A 116 10.99 -9.30 -35.33
CA GLU A 116 10.28 -8.66 -34.20
C GLU A 116 9.57 -7.36 -34.63
N ASN A 117 10.24 -6.55 -35.45
CA ASN A 117 9.71 -5.28 -35.94
C ASN A 117 8.51 -5.51 -36.88
N ASP A 118 8.55 -6.53 -37.74
CA ASP A 118 7.42 -6.84 -38.63
C ASP A 118 6.21 -7.33 -37.81
N LEU A 119 6.44 -8.23 -36.86
CA LEU A 119 5.39 -8.71 -35.96
C LEU A 119 4.75 -7.52 -35.20
N LEU A 120 5.56 -6.66 -34.61
CA LEU A 120 5.06 -5.53 -33.82
C LEU A 120 4.37 -4.49 -34.70
N THR A 121 4.89 -4.23 -35.93
CA THR A 121 4.27 -3.30 -36.88
C THR A 121 2.88 -3.77 -37.34
N LEU A 122 2.73 -5.06 -37.62
CA LEU A 122 1.46 -5.64 -38.04
C LEU A 122 0.45 -5.72 -36.86
N ALA A 123 0.95 -6.07 -35.67
CA ALA A 123 0.15 -6.02 -34.45
C ALA A 123 -0.32 -4.58 -34.15
N TYR A 124 0.58 -3.59 -34.29
CA TYR A 124 0.24 -2.18 -34.12
C TYR A 124 -0.85 -1.73 -35.11
N ALA A 125 -0.74 -2.12 -36.40
CA ALA A 125 -1.76 -1.80 -37.40
C ALA A 125 -3.13 -2.34 -37.00
N LEU A 126 -3.20 -3.58 -36.49
CA LEU A 126 -4.43 -4.23 -36.06
C LEU A 126 -5.01 -3.60 -34.78
N GLU A 127 -4.15 -3.36 -33.77
CA GLU A 127 -4.58 -2.90 -32.43
C GLU A 127 -4.88 -1.39 -32.39
N LYS A 128 -4.45 -0.60 -33.39
CA LYS A 128 -4.64 0.86 -33.43
C LYS A 128 -6.12 1.29 -33.34
N LYS A 129 -7.05 0.42 -33.75
CA LYS A 129 -8.51 0.66 -33.67
C LYS A 129 -9.16 -0.02 -32.48
N SER A 130 -8.40 -0.69 -31.63
CA SER A 130 -8.89 -1.39 -30.44
C SER A 130 -8.85 -0.47 -29.22
N GLU A 131 -9.94 -0.48 -28.43
CA GLU A 131 -10.01 0.24 -27.15
C GLU A 131 -9.59 -0.65 -25.96
N HIS A 132 -9.13 -1.86 -26.22
CA HIS A 132 -8.76 -2.79 -25.16
C HIS A 132 -7.47 -2.34 -24.44
N PRO A 133 -7.39 -2.45 -23.09
CA PRO A 133 -6.17 -2.04 -22.36
C PRO A 133 -4.88 -2.70 -22.84
N LEU A 134 -4.94 -3.96 -23.31
CA LEU A 134 -3.77 -4.66 -23.86
C LEU A 134 -3.31 -4.07 -25.20
N ALA A 135 -4.23 -3.50 -25.99
CA ALA A 135 -3.89 -2.79 -27.23
C ALA A 135 -2.97 -1.60 -26.95
N LYS A 136 -3.30 -0.82 -25.91
CA LYS A 136 -2.51 0.34 -25.50
C LYS A 136 -1.03 -0.01 -25.27
N ALA A 137 -0.76 -1.15 -24.62
CA ALA A 137 0.60 -1.64 -24.39
C ALA A 137 1.37 -1.87 -25.70
N ILE A 138 0.72 -2.47 -26.69
CA ILE A 138 1.30 -2.72 -28.02
C ILE A 138 1.56 -1.41 -28.76
N LEU A 139 0.61 -0.47 -28.71
CA LEU A 139 0.74 0.85 -29.31
C LEU A 139 1.89 1.64 -28.71
N GLU A 140 2.02 1.68 -27.40
CA GLU A 140 3.07 2.37 -26.67
C GLU A 140 4.46 1.77 -27.00
N LYS A 141 4.55 0.42 -27.04
CA LYS A 141 5.78 -0.26 -27.41
C LYS A 141 6.20 0.05 -28.84
N ALA A 142 5.26 -0.01 -29.79
CA ALA A 142 5.53 0.32 -31.20
C ALA A 142 5.95 1.78 -31.38
N ALA A 143 5.27 2.71 -30.70
CA ALA A 143 5.61 4.13 -30.72
C ALA A 143 7.00 4.39 -30.13
N SER A 144 7.40 3.72 -29.05
CA SER A 144 8.74 3.85 -28.45
C SER A 144 9.87 3.44 -29.38
N LEU A 145 9.60 2.55 -30.34
CA LEU A 145 10.53 2.10 -31.36
C LEU A 145 10.42 2.91 -32.68
N GLY A 146 9.57 3.94 -32.71
CA GLY A 146 9.35 4.78 -33.89
C GLY A 146 8.68 4.05 -35.06
N LEU A 147 7.97 2.94 -34.79
CA LEU A 147 7.27 2.18 -35.82
C LEU A 147 6.01 2.91 -36.28
N THR A 148 5.71 2.84 -37.59
CA THR A 148 4.51 3.41 -38.18
C THR A 148 3.60 2.31 -38.70
N ALA A 149 2.31 2.39 -38.35
CA ALA A 149 1.32 1.43 -38.80
C ALA A 149 0.65 1.87 -40.11
N GLN A 150 0.47 0.94 -41.01
CA GLN A 150 -0.43 1.13 -42.16
C GLN A 150 -1.90 1.09 -41.69
N GLU A 151 -2.78 1.79 -42.38
CA GLU A 151 -4.21 1.75 -42.07
C GLU A 151 -4.85 0.42 -42.44
N VAL A 152 -5.63 -0.13 -41.52
CA VAL A 152 -6.44 -1.32 -41.77
C VAL A 152 -7.89 -0.95 -42.05
N THR A 153 -8.53 -1.74 -42.87
CA THR A 153 -9.96 -1.65 -43.19
C THR A 153 -10.74 -2.87 -42.65
N GLU A 154 -12.05 -2.83 -42.68
CA GLU A 154 -12.93 -3.93 -42.21
C GLU A 154 -12.57 -4.45 -40.81
N PHE A 155 -12.20 -3.53 -39.90
CA PHE A 155 -11.86 -3.88 -38.52
C PHE A 155 -13.07 -4.45 -37.79
N GLN A 156 -12.87 -5.58 -37.10
CA GLN A 156 -13.87 -6.24 -36.28
C GLN A 156 -13.26 -6.69 -34.97
N ALA A 157 -13.86 -6.27 -33.87
CA ALA A 157 -13.58 -6.82 -32.55
C ALA A 157 -14.50 -8.02 -32.30
N LEU A 158 -13.91 -9.15 -31.93
CA LEU A 158 -14.60 -10.42 -31.68
C LEU A 158 -14.55 -10.69 -30.16
N PRO A 159 -15.63 -10.36 -29.42
CA PRO A 159 -15.62 -10.46 -27.97
C PRO A 159 -15.19 -11.84 -27.46
N GLY A 160 -14.19 -11.86 -26.53
CA GLY A 160 -13.63 -13.09 -25.96
C GLY A 160 -12.67 -13.88 -26.87
N ASN A 161 -12.52 -13.52 -28.13
CA ASN A 161 -11.65 -14.18 -29.09
C ASN A 161 -10.45 -13.33 -29.50
N GLY A 162 -10.69 -12.16 -30.08
CA GLY A 162 -9.63 -11.30 -30.59
C GLY A 162 -10.13 -10.27 -31.61
N LEU A 163 -9.26 -9.94 -32.54
CA LEU A 163 -9.45 -8.89 -33.54
C LEU A 163 -9.24 -9.47 -34.96
N SER A 164 -9.92 -8.90 -35.94
CA SER A 164 -9.71 -9.17 -37.37
C SER A 164 -9.76 -7.86 -38.14
N ALA A 165 -8.91 -7.70 -39.16
CA ALA A 165 -8.96 -6.57 -40.07
C ALA A 165 -8.29 -6.91 -41.42
N LYS A 166 -8.53 -6.09 -42.45
CA LYS A 166 -7.84 -6.19 -43.72
C LYS A 166 -6.73 -5.13 -43.84
N LEU A 167 -5.57 -5.61 -44.26
CA LEU A 167 -4.41 -4.75 -44.65
C LEU A 167 -4.20 -4.94 -46.16
N GLY A 168 -4.76 -4.04 -46.97
CA GLY A 168 -4.82 -4.22 -48.43
C GLY A 168 -5.62 -5.48 -48.79
N ALA A 169 -5.01 -6.43 -49.46
CA ALA A 169 -5.60 -7.72 -49.82
C ALA A 169 -5.47 -8.80 -48.75
N SER A 170 -4.63 -8.58 -47.74
CA SER A 170 -4.32 -9.55 -46.68
C SER A 170 -5.25 -9.42 -45.47
N THR A 171 -5.57 -10.52 -44.83
CA THR A 171 -6.34 -10.56 -43.59
C THR A 171 -5.39 -10.68 -42.40
N LEU A 172 -5.46 -9.72 -41.46
CA LEU A 172 -4.76 -9.75 -40.18
C LEU A 172 -5.72 -10.22 -39.09
N ILE A 173 -5.28 -11.12 -38.25
CA ILE A 173 -5.98 -11.56 -37.05
C ILE A 173 -5.07 -11.52 -35.85
N GLY A 174 -5.61 -11.19 -34.69
CA GLY A 174 -4.89 -11.18 -33.42
C GLY A 174 -5.81 -11.55 -32.27
N GLY A 175 -5.28 -12.24 -31.26
CA GLY A 175 -6.12 -12.60 -30.12
C GLY A 175 -5.60 -13.73 -29.27
N SER A 176 -6.54 -14.37 -28.55
CA SER A 176 -6.21 -15.45 -27.62
C SER A 176 -5.64 -16.68 -28.33
N MET A 177 -4.79 -17.41 -27.63
CA MET A 177 -4.21 -18.68 -28.12
C MET A 177 -5.29 -19.66 -28.61
N LYS A 178 -6.40 -19.79 -27.86
CA LYS A 178 -7.52 -20.65 -28.24
C LYS A 178 -8.12 -20.24 -29.59
N TYR A 179 -8.31 -18.97 -29.81
CA TYR A 179 -8.94 -18.46 -31.04
C TYR A 179 -8.00 -18.60 -32.25
N ILE A 180 -6.75 -18.17 -32.13
CA ILE A 180 -5.81 -18.22 -33.25
C ILE A 180 -5.50 -19.65 -33.69
N ASN A 181 -5.43 -20.60 -32.76
CA ASN A 181 -5.20 -22.03 -33.08
C ASN A 181 -6.33 -22.67 -33.94
N THR A 182 -7.50 -22.03 -34.02
CA THR A 182 -8.57 -22.48 -34.93
C THR A 182 -8.42 -21.95 -36.35
N LEU A 183 -7.60 -20.91 -36.56
CA LEU A 183 -7.51 -20.15 -37.82
C LEU A 183 -6.13 -20.23 -38.47
N ALA A 184 -5.10 -20.51 -37.71
CA ALA A 184 -3.72 -20.59 -38.17
C ALA A 184 -3.01 -21.79 -37.52
N ALA A 185 -2.12 -22.42 -38.29
CA ALA A 185 -1.28 -23.48 -37.74
C ALA A 185 -0.22 -22.89 -36.79
N VAL A 186 -0.31 -23.23 -35.52
CA VAL A 186 0.68 -22.83 -34.49
C VAL A 186 1.66 -23.98 -34.26
N SER A 187 2.95 -23.72 -34.37
CA SER A 187 3.96 -24.74 -34.09
C SER A 187 3.92 -25.20 -32.63
N PRO A 188 4.17 -26.47 -32.32
CA PRO A 188 4.19 -26.99 -30.93
C PRO A 188 5.18 -26.23 -30.04
N SER A 189 6.30 -25.74 -30.62
CA SER A 189 7.30 -24.95 -29.91
C SER A 189 6.72 -23.61 -29.41
N LEU A 190 6.08 -22.84 -30.31
CA LEU A 190 5.46 -21.56 -29.96
C LEU A 190 4.26 -21.75 -29.01
N MET A 191 3.49 -22.84 -29.17
CA MET A 191 2.43 -23.17 -28.22
C MET A 191 2.95 -23.37 -26.81
N ASN A 192 4.01 -24.14 -26.65
CA ASN A 192 4.68 -24.36 -25.34
C ASN A 192 5.24 -23.06 -24.75
N GLN A 193 5.79 -22.18 -25.61
CA GLN A 193 6.26 -20.86 -25.16
C GLN A 193 5.09 -19.98 -24.68
N ALA A 194 3.97 -19.96 -25.41
CA ALA A 194 2.77 -19.23 -24.97
C ALA A 194 2.23 -19.75 -23.63
N GLU A 195 2.22 -21.07 -23.44
CA GLU A 195 1.81 -21.68 -22.17
C GLU A 195 2.74 -21.28 -21.02
N LYS A 196 4.06 -21.31 -21.22
CA LYS A 196 5.04 -20.84 -20.23
C LYS A 196 4.87 -19.37 -19.86
N LEU A 197 4.64 -18.51 -20.86
CA LEU A 197 4.35 -17.09 -20.62
C LEU A 197 3.07 -16.93 -19.78
N ALA A 198 2.02 -17.67 -20.10
CA ALA A 198 0.79 -17.66 -19.32
C ALA A 198 1.00 -18.22 -17.89
N GLU A 199 1.91 -19.19 -17.70
CA GLU A 199 2.33 -19.69 -16.39
C GLU A 199 3.09 -18.65 -15.57
N ALA A 200 3.87 -17.81 -16.24
CA ALA A 200 4.54 -16.68 -15.62
C ALA A 200 3.61 -15.48 -15.31
N GLY A 201 2.29 -15.63 -15.51
CA GLY A 201 1.32 -14.56 -15.22
C GLY A 201 1.14 -13.54 -16.33
N LYS A 202 1.72 -13.78 -17.51
CA LYS A 202 1.61 -12.90 -18.69
C LYS A 202 0.41 -13.29 -19.54
N THR A 203 -0.06 -12.38 -20.38
CA THR A 203 -1.13 -12.63 -21.37
C THR A 203 -0.51 -12.75 -22.77
N PRO A 204 -0.31 -13.94 -23.31
CA PRO A 204 0.18 -14.12 -24.65
C PRO A 204 -0.93 -13.82 -25.67
N LEU A 205 -0.68 -12.88 -26.57
CA LEU A 205 -1.52 -12.55 -27.71
C LEU A 205 -0.82 -13.09 -28.97
N LEU A 206 -1.53 -13.87 -29.77
CA LEU A 206 -1.02 -14.44 -31.02
C LEU A 206 -1.52 -13.60 -32.19
N PHE A 207 -0.65 -13.38 -33.17
CA PHE A 207 -0.95 -12.64 -34.40
C PHE A 207 -0.69 -13.50 -35.61
N ALA A 208 -1.58 -13.42 -36.61
CA ALA A 208 -1.42 -14.13 -37.86
C ALA A 208 -1.89 -13.28 -39.07
N LYS A 209 -1.33 -13.57 -40.21
CA LYS A 209 -1.64 -12.96 -41.51
C LYS A 209 -1.94 -14.06 -42.53
N ASP A 210 -3.09 -13.99 -43.20
CA ASP A 210 -3.52 -14.94 -44.21
C ASP A 210 -3.39 -16.42 -43.79
N GLY A 211 -3.74 -16.73 -42.53
CA GLY A 211 -3.65 -18.07 -41.95
C GLY A 211 -2.24 -18.51 -41.56
N LYS A 212 -1.20 -17.69 -41.77
CA LYS A 212 0.17 -17.94 -41.31
C LYS A 212 0.45 -17.19 -40.00
N LEU A 213 0.93 -17.90 -38.98
CA LEU A 213 1.29 -17.29 -37.69
C LEU A 213 2.47 -16.32 -37.88
N LEU A 214 2.35 -15.12 -37.34
CA LEU A 214 3.41 -14.10 -37.28
C LEU A 214 4.24 -14.23 -36.01
N GLY A 215 3.61 -14.60 -34.88
CA GLY A 215 4.29 -14.74 -33.61
C GLY A 215 3.37 -14.44 -32.42
N ILE A 216 4.02 -14.25 -31.26
CA ILE A 216 3.38 -13.99 -29.96
C ILE A 216 3.90 -12.68 -29.41
N ILE A 217 3.02 -11.84 -28.92
CA ILE A 217 3.35 -10.68 -28.07
C ILE A 217 2.74 -10.93 -26.70
N ALA A 218 3.58 -10.99 -25.67
CA ALA A 218 3.11 -11.13 -24.31
C ALA A 218 2.98 -9.78 -23.64
N VAL A 219 1.85 -9.58 -22.99
CA VAL A 219 1.55 -8.35 -22.24
C VAL A 219 1.29 -8.71 -20.78
N ALA A 220 1.85 -7.95 -19.87
CA ALA A 220 1.61 -8.12 -18.44
C ALA A 220 1.63 -6.79 -17.69
N ASP A 221 0.96 -6.75 -16.58
CA ASP A 221 1.09 -5.67 -15.61
C ASP A 221 2.34 -5.96 -14.75
N VAL A 222 3.37 -5.16 -14.93
CA VAL A 222 4.72 -5.41 -14.41
C VAL A 222 4.80 -5.01 -12.93
N ILE A 223 5.46 -5.84 -12.13
CA ILE A 223 5.73 -5.54 -10.71
C ILE A 223 6.64 -4.30 -10.61
N LYS A 224 6.31 -3.37 -9.71
CA LYS A 224 7.16 -2.20 -9.45
C LYS A 224 8.53 -2.63 -8.94
N PRO A 225 9.61 -1.94 -9.31
CA PRO A 225 10.98 -2.32 -8.95
C PRO A 225 11.21 -2.44 -7.43
N ASP A 226 10.47 -1.67 -6.63
CA ASP A 226 10.59 -1.61 -5.18
C ASP A 226 9.67 -2.60 -4.43
N SER A 227 8.73 -3.26 -5.11
CA SER A 227 7.68 -4.08 -4.46
C SER A 227 8.25 -5.25 -3.67
N ALA A 228 9.15 -6.04 -4.25
CA ALA A 228 9.74 -7.19 -3.56
C ALA A 228 10.56 -6.76 -2.32
N GLN A 229 11.29 -5.64 -2.44
CA GLN A 229 12.04 -5.06 -1.31
C GLN A 229 11.09 -4.57 -0.21
N ALA A 230 10.01 -3.88 -0.56
CA ALA A 230 9.01 -3.38 0.39
C ALA A 230 8.31 -4.52 1.14
N VAL A 231 7.94 -5.60 0.43
CA VAL A 231 7.36 -6.81 1.05
C VAL A 231 8.32 -7.42 2.05
N LYS A 232 9.60 -7.58 1.67
CA LYS A 232 10.63 -8.12 2.57
C LYS A 232 10.85 -7.24 3.81
N GLU A 233 10.80 -5.91 3.66
CA GLU A 233 10.90 -4.99 4.79
C GLU A 233 9.72 -5.14 5.76
N LEU A 234 8.48 -5.27 5.25
CA LEU A 234 7.30 -5.53 6.08
C LEU A 234 7.43 -6.86 6.85
N GLN A 235 7.87 -7.93 6.19
CA GLN A 235 8.11 -9.23 6.81
C GLN A 235 9.19 -9.16 7.91
N ASN A 236 10.29 -8.43 7.68
CA ASN A 236 11.33 -8.19 8.67
C ASN A 236 10.82 -7.39 9.90
N MET A 237 9.74 -6.64 9.74
CA MET A 237 9.06 -5.94 10.84
C MET A 237 8.08 -6.83 11.61
N GLY A 238 7.97 -8.12 11.24
CA GLY A 238 7.04 -9.10 11.82
C GLY A 238 5.61 -8.94 11.31
N ILE A 239 5.42 -8.37 10.12
CA ILE A 239 4.10 -8.13 9.51
C ILE A 239 3.84 -9.20 8.46
N HIS A 240 2.66 -9.82 8.52
CA HIS A 240 2.18 -10.78 7.52
C HIS A 240 1.65 -10.06 6.29
N VAL A 241 2.19 -10.37 5.09
CA VAL A 241 1.85 -9.66 3.86
C VAL A 241 0.94 -10.53 2.99
N VAL A 242 -0.24 -10.01 2.66
CA VAL A 242 -1.28 -10.69 1.88
C VAL A 242 -1.53 -9.90 0.60
N MET A 243 -1.48 -10.56 -0.56
CA MET A 243 -1.89 -9.96 -1.83
C MET A 243 -3.34 -10.32 -2.15
N LEU A 244 -4.15 -9.31 -2.51
CA LEU A 244 -5.52 -9.44 -2.99
C LEU A 244 -5.56 -9.15 -4.49
N THR A 245 -6.29 -9.97 -5.28
CA THR A 245 -6.46 -9.73 -6.70
C THR A 245 -7.70 -10.41 -7.25
N GLY A 246 -8.32 -9.78 -8.27
CA GLY A 246 -9.39 -10.39 -9.07
C GLY A 246 -8.89 -11.42 -10.09
N ASP A 247 -7.58 -11.53 -10.30
CA ASP A 247 -7.00 -12.46 -11.28
C ASP A 247 -7.29 -13.92 -10.92
N ASN A 248 -7.15 -14.79 -11.93
CA ASN A 248 -7.20 -16.22 -11.72
C ASN A 248 -6.02 -16.68 -10.82
N LYS A 249 -6.20 -17.85 -10.18
CA LYS A 249 -5.23 -18.40 -9.21
C LYS A 249 -3.82 -18.58 -9.79
N ARG A 250 -3.70 -18.86 -11.09
CA ARG A 250 -2.40 -19.12 -11.76
C ARG A 250 -1.58 -17.83 -11.86
N THR A 251 -2.16 -16.78 -12.44
CA THR A 251 -1.55 -15.45 -12.57
C THR A 251 -1.24 -14.85 -11.18
N ALA A 252 -2.19 -14.95 -10.27
CA ALA A 252 -2.03 -14.42 -8.91
C ALA A 252 -0.86 -15.07 -8.17
N ARG A 253 -0.69 -16.40 -8.27
CA ARG A 253 0.43 -17.12 -7.65
C ARG A 253 1.78 -16.72 -8.25
N ALA A 254 1.85 -16.56 -9.58
CA ALA A 254 3.07 -16.14 -10.25
C ALA A 254 3.54 -14.75 -9.76
N ILE A 255 2.63 -13.79 -9.72
CA ILE A 255 2.93 -12.42 -9.25
C ILE A 255 3.24 -12.40 -7.75
N GLY A 256 2.47 -13.14 -6.94
CA GLY A 256 2.71 -13.24 -5.51
C GLY A 256 4.07 -13.84 -5.16
N ALA A 257 4.51 -14.85 -5.92
CA ALA A 257 5.85 -15.45 -5.76
C ALA A 257 6.96 -14.46 -6.15
N GLN A 258 6.78 -13.68 -7.22
CA GLN A 258 7.74 -12.64 -7.63
C GLN A 258 7.82 -11.50 -6.61
N ALA A 259 6.69 -11.07 -6.05
CA ALA A 259 6.64 -10.06 -5.00
C ALA A 259 7.11 -10.58 -3.63
N GLY A 260 7.12 -11.90 -3.41
CA GLY A 260 7.53 -12.54 -2.16
C GLY A 260 6.52 -12.44 -1.03
N VAL A 261 5.21 -12.27 -1.33
CA VAL A 261 4.17 -12.18 -0.31
C VAL A 261 3.92 -13.52 0.40
N ASP A 262 3.48 -13.47 1.67
CA ASP A 262 3.23 -14.68 2.47
C ASP A 262 1.96 -15.43 2.04
N GLN A 263 0.94 -14.69 1.57
CA GLN A 263 -0.33 -15.25 1.18
C GLN A 263 -0.90 -14.55 -0.06
N VAL A 264 -1.55 -15.31 -0.93
CA VAL A 264 -2.26 -14.81 -2.11
C VAL A 264 -3.73 -15.19 -2.04
N ILE A 265 -4.63 -14.22 -2.15
CA ILE A 265 -6.07 -14.42 -2.24
C ILE A 265 -6.52 -13.96 -3.64
N ALA A 266 -6.79 -14.94 -4.50
CA ALA A 266 -7.11 -14.74 -5.91
C ALA A 266 -8.61 -14.84 -6.19
N GLY A 267 -9.07 -14.26 -7.31
CA GLY A 267 -10.47 -14.31 -7.74
C GLY A 267 -11.41 -13.47 -6.87
N VAL A 268 -10.88 -12.44 -6.21
CA VAL A 268 -11.66 -11.55 -5.36
C VAL A 268 -12.29 -10.46 -6.21
N LEU A 269 -13.60 -10.50 -6.35
CA LEU A 269 -14.35 -9.42 -7.00
C LEU A 269 -14.25 -8.11 -6.19
N PRO A 270 -14.43 -6.93 -6.81
CA PRO A 270 -14.34 -5.65 -6.10
C PRO A 270 -15.16 -5.63 -4.80
N ASP A 271 -16.43 -6.05 -4.86
CA ASP A 271 -17.32 -6.12 -3.69
C ASP A 271 -16.89 -7.16 -2.64
N GLY A 272 -16.07 -8.14 -3.02
CA GLY A 272 -15.55 -9.18 -2.14
C GLY A 272 -14.34 -8.75 -1.30
N LYS A 273 -13.62 -7.69 -1.70
CA LYS A 273 -12.41 -7.24 -1.00
C LYS A 273 -12.71 -6.85 0.46
N GLU A 274 -13.82 -6.17 0.71
CA GLU A 274 -14.25 -5.80 2.07
C GLU A 274 -14.43 -7.02 2.97
N SER A 275 -15.07 -8.08 2.47
CA SER A 275 -15.31 -9.31 3.23
C SER A 275 -13.99 -10.04 3.58
N VAL A 276 -13.01 -9.99 2.69
CA VAL A 276 -11.67 -10.54 2.95
C VAL A 276 -10.98 -9.76 4.06
N ILE A 277 -11.01 -8.43 4.02
CA ILE A 277 -10.44 -7.58 5.08
C ILE A 277 -11.11 -7.90 6.42
N ARG A 278 -12.44 -8.06 6.45
CA ARG A 278 -13.19 -8.46 7.66
C ARG A 278 -12.65 -9.76 8.25
N SER A 279 -12.42 -10.77 7.43
CA SER A 279 -11.90 -12.06 7.89
C SER A 279 -10.43 -11.98 8.38
N LEU A 280 -9.62 -11.12 7.77
CA LEU A 280 -8.25 -10.88 8.20
C LEU A 280 -8.19 -10.17 9.55
N LYS A 281 -9.13 -9.26 9.84
CA LYS A 281 -9.22 -8.55 11.13
C LYS A 281 -9.50 -9.48 12.33
N GLU A 282 -10.04 -10.66 12.11
CA GLU A 282 -10.19 -11.67 13.16
C GLU A 282 -8.84 -12.24 13.61
N LYS A 283 -7.80 -12.12 12.77
CA LYS A 283 -6.43 -12.63 13.02
C LYS A 283 -5.48 -11.56 13.56
N GLY A 284 -5.81 -10.29 13.43
CA GLY A 284 -4.96 -9.19 13.88
C GLY A 284 -5.33 -7.83 13.27
N LYS A 285 -4.58 -6.80 13.63
CA LYS A 285 -4.72 -5.44 13.07
C LYS A 285 -4.31 -5.40 11.61
N VAL A 286 -5.21 -4.96 10.73
CA VAL A 286 -5.05 -4.98 9.28
C VAL A 286 -4.88 -3.57 8.71
N ALA A 287 -3.82 -3.37 7.92
CA ALA A 287 -3.75 -2.27 6.96
C ALA A 287 -4.14 -2.76 5.57
N MET A 288 -4.99 -2.03 4.86
CA MET A 288 -5.27 -2.23 3.43
C MET A 288 -4.57 -1.16 2.61
N VAL A 289 -3.86 -1.58 1.56
CA VAL A 289 -3.19 -0.68 0.61
C VAL A 289 -3.81 -0.84 -0.77
N GLY A 290 -4.23 0.25 -1.38
CA GLY A 290 -4.85 0.26 -2.71
C GLY A 290 -4.76 1.64 -3.36
N ASP A 291 -5.06 1.71 -4.66
CA ASP A 291 -4.96 2.94 -5.47
C ASP A 291 -6.30 3.35 -6.11
N GLY A 292 -7.30 2.48 -6.13
CA GLY A 292 -8.50 2.62 -6.93
C GLY A 292 -9.81 2.79 -6.17
N ILE A 293 -10.84 3.19 -6.93
CA ILE A 293 -12.23 3.30 -6.46
C ILE A 293 -12.72 1.96 -5.90
N ASN A 294 -12.31 0.86 -6.53
CA ASN A 294 -12.70 -0.50 -6.16
C ASN A 294 -12.18 -0.92 -4.79
N ASP A 295 -11.18 -0.22 -4.25
CA ASP A 295 -10.56 -0.50 -2.96
C ASP A 295 -11.19 0.30 -1.80
N ALA A 296 -11.93 1.36 -2.09
CA ALA A 296 -12.50 2.26 -1.09
C ALA A 296 -13.28 1.55 0.02
N PRO A 297 -14.15 0.57 -0.26
CA PRO A 297 -14.83 -0.20 0.79
C PRO A 297 -13.86 -1.00 1.67
N ALA A 298 -12.81 -1.57 1.08
CA ALA A 298 -11.79 -2.34 1.78
C ALA A 298 -10.86 -1.43 2.62
N LEU A 299 -10.47 -0.26 2.07
CA LEU A 299 -9.69 0.77 2.76
C LEU A 299 -10.42 1.25 4.02
N THR A 300 -11.71 1.60 3.88
CA THR A 300 -12.55 2.04 5.02
C THR A 300 -12.76 0.92 6.04
N ARG A 301 -12.81 -0.34 5.62
CA ARG A 301 -13.04 -1.49 6.51
C ARG A 301 -11.82 -1.87 7.32
N ALA A 302 -10.63 -1.66 6.83
CA ALA A 302 -9.38 -1.96 7.50
C ALA A 302 -9.24 -1.20 8.84
N ASP A 303 -8.28 -1.57 9.68
CA ASP A 303 -7.92 -0.76 10.85
C ASP A 303 -7.16 0.50 10.41
N ILE A 304 -6.45 0.40 9.30
CA ILE A 304 -5.78 1.51 8.59
C ILE A 304 -5.94 1.32 7.09
N GLY A 305 -6.54 2.30 6.42
CA GLY A 305 -6.56 2.41 4.97
C GLY A 305 -5.37 3.25 4.47
N ILE A 306 -4.64 2.76 3.48
CA ILE A 306 -3.48 3.44 2.87
C ILE A 306 -3.72 3.58 1.38
N ALA A 307 -3.89 4.81 0.90
CA ALA A 307 -3.93 5.11 -0.53
C ALA A 307 -2.52 5.34 -1.07
N ILE A 308 -2.18 4.70 -2.20
CA ILE A 308 -0.85 4.79 -2.82
C ILE A 308 -0.89 5.55 -4.15
N GLY A 309 0.10 6.45 -4.36
CA GLY A 309 0.24 7.25 -5.58
C GLY A 309 -0.82 8.33 -5.70
N ALA A 310 -0.97 8.90 -6.89
CA ALA A 310 -2.04 9.82 -7.24
C ALA A 310 -3.37 9.05 -7.44
N GLY A 311 -3.73 8.21 -6.44
CA GLY A 311 -4.97 7.45 -6.44
C GLY A 311 -6.20 8.32 -6.71
N THR A 312 -7.32 7.69 -7.03
CA THR A 312 -8.56 8.43 -7.25
C THR A 312 -8.95 9.21 -5.99
N ASP A 313 -9.59 10.36 -6.15
CA ASP A 313 -10.07 11.18 -5.01
C ASP A 313 -10.86 10.34 -4.01
N ILE A 314 -11.63 9.35 -4.51
CA ILE A 314 -12.42 8.43 -3.67
C ILE A 314 -11.52 7.53 -2.80
N ALA A 315 -10.42 7.00 -3.35
CA ALA A 315 -9.48 6.20 -2.57
C ALA A 315 -8.74 7.06 -1.55
N ILE A 316 -8.36 8.28 -1.96
CA ILE A 316 -7.75 9.26 -1.05
C ILE A 316 -8.71 9.58 0.09
N ASP A 317 -10.00 9.83 -0.17
CA ASP A 317 -10.98 10.15 0.87
C ASP A 317 -11.24 8.98 1.83
N ALA A 318 -11.24 7.75 1.33
CA ALA A 318 -11.46 6.54 2.11
C ALA A 318 -10.26 6.12 2.98
N ALA A 319 -9.05 6.57 2.65
CA ALA A 319 -7.83 6.17 3.33
C ALA A 319 -7.54 7.03 4.57
N ASP A 320 -6.82 6.46 5.54
CA ASP A 320 -6.28 7.13 6.73
C ASP A 320 -4.89 7.73 6.47
N ILE A 321 -4.15 7.13 5.55
CA ILE A 321 -2.79 7.52 5.15
C ILE A 321 -2.76 7.65 3.63
N VAL A 322 -2.16 8.72 3.13
CA VAL A 322 -1.96 8.93 1.69
C VAL A 322 -0.47 8.98 1.39
N LEU A 323 -0.03 8.11 0.50
CA LEU A 323 1.33 8.06 -0.01
C LEU A 323 1.37 8.80 -1.35
N MET A 324 2.04 9.95 -1.38
CA MET A 324 2.07 10.83 -2.56
C MET A 324 2.86 10.26 -3.73
N LYS A 325 3.81 9.37 -3.45
CA LYS A 325 4.58 8.66 -4.44
C LYS A 325 3.93 7.32 -4.74
N SER A 326 4.05 6.85 -5.98
CA SER A 326 3.57 5.52 -6.37
C SER A 326 4.59 4.42 -6.05
N GLN A 327 5.21 4.46 -4.85
CA GLN A 327 6.24 3.52 -4.39
C GLN A 327 5.74 2.69 -3.24
N LEU A 328 5.81 1.36 -3.36
CA LEU A 328 5.36 0.47 -2.29
C LEU A 328 6.26 0.56 -1.05
N SER A 329 7.52 0.95 -1.21
CA SER A 329 8.50 1.20 -0.13
C SER A 329 8.06 2.29 0.87
N ASP A 330 7.13 3.16 0.50
CA ASP A 330 6.57 4.15 1.42
C ASP A 330 5.63 3.52 2.47
N VAL A 331 5.07 2.32 2.22
CA VAL A 331 4.24 1.58 3.19
C VAL A 331 5.05 1.15 4.43
N PRO A 332 6.15 0.38 4.30
CA PRO A 332 6.99 0.08 5.47
C PRO A 332 7.59 1.33 6.09
N ALA A 333 7.87 2.39 5.32
CA ALA A 333 8.35 3.67 5.85
C ALA A 333 7.31 4.34 6.75
N ALA A 334 6.03 4.38 6.36
CA ALA A 334 4.94 4.91 7.16
C ALA A 334 4.79 4.16 8.50
N ILE A 335 4.85 2.84 8.47
CA ILE A 335 4.75 2.01 9.67
C ILE A 335 5.95 2.20 10.59
N ARG A 336 7.18 2.28 10.05
CA ARG A 336 8.39 2.59 10.84
C ARG A 336 8.30 3.95 11.53
N MET A 337 7.82 4.96 10.79
CA MET A 337 7.64 6.32 11.31
C MET A 337 6.63 6.33 12.46
N SER A 338 5.51 5.65 12.29
CA SER A 338 4.51 5.49 13.36
C SER A 338 5.12 4.82 14.60
N ARG A 339 5.83 3.68 14.44
CA ARG A 339 6.50 2.99 15.54
C ARG A 339 7.53 3.85 16.25
N ALA A 340 8.31 4.65 15.50
CA ALA A 340 9.29 5.57 16.06
C ALA A 340 8.62 6.69 16.86
N THR A 341 7.52 7.26 16.35
CA THR A 341 6.73 8.28 17.04
C THR A 341 6.13 7.75 18.33
N LEU A 342 5.55 6.54 18.29
CA LEU A 342 5.01 5.88 19.49
C LEU A 342 6.11 5.63 20.55
N ARG A 343 7.27 5.15 20.13
CA ARG A 343 8.41 4.95 21.02
C ARG A 343 8.83 6.28 21.71
N ASN A 344 8.93 7.35 20.93
CA ASN A 344 9.26 8.67 21.45
C ASN A 344 8.21 9.15 22.48
N ILE A 345 6.90 8.93 22.20
CA ILE A 345 5.85 9.25 23.16
C ILE A 345 6.04 8.46 24.45
N HIS A 346 6.28 7.15 24.38
CA HIS A 346 6.49 6.33 25.57
C HIS A 346 7.75 6.73 26.37
N GLU A 347 8.84 7.03 25.70
CA GLU A 347 10.07 7.51 26.32
C GLU A 347 9.86 8.86 27.03
N ASN A 348 9.19 9.81 26.38
CA ASN A 348 8.87 11.11 26.97
C ASN A 348 7.96 10.96 28.19
N LEU A 349 6.95 10.09 28.12
CA LEU A 349 6.07 9.79 29.25
C LEU A 349 6.84 9.13 30.39
N PHE A 350 7.72 8.18 30.08
CA PHE A 350 8.56 7.54 31.09
C PHE A 350 9.41 8.56 31.86
N TRP A 351 10.12 9.45 31.16
CA TRP A 351 10.92 10.47 31.78
C TRP A 351 10.09 11.48 32.56
N ALA A 352 8.92 11.85 32.06
CA ALA A 352 8.00 12.76 32.75
C ALA A 352 7.47 12.18 34.08
N PHE A 353 7.29 10.88 34.17
CA PHE A 353 6.94 10.23 35.46
C PHE A 353 8.15 9.99 36.34
N PHE A 354 9.25 9.56 35.76
CA PHE A 354 10.47 9.22 36.51
C PHE A 354 11.00 10.41 37.31
N TYR A 355 11.10 11.59 36.68
CA TYR A 355 11.55 12.76 37.38
C TYR A 355 10.62 13.18 38.54
N ASN A 356 9.32 12.98 38.39
CA ASN A 356 8.33 13.26 39.42
C ASN A 356 8.46 12.32 40.63
N ILE A 357 8.79 11.04 40.40
CA ILE A 357 8.99 10.04 41.46
C ILE A 357 10.17 10.48 42.38
N ILE A 358 11.21 11.08 41.79
CA ILE A 358 12.37 11.59 42.55
C ILE A 358 12.10 12.99 43.06
N GLY A 359 11.55 13.86 42.24
CA GLY A 359 11.40 15.28 42.55
C GLY A 359 10.37 15.58 43.62
N ILE A 360 9.26 14.84 43.67
CA ILE A 360 8.19 15.05 44.69
C ILE A 360 8.72 14.81 46.11
N PRO A 361 9.39 13.70 46.43
CA PRO A 361 10.01 13.51 47.78
C PRO A 361 11.01 14.57 48.13
N LEU A 362 11.89 14.97 47.20
CA LEU A 362 12.86 16.05 47.41
C LEU A 362 12.18 17.39 47.71
N ALA A 363 11.12 17.74 46.90
CA ALA A 363 10.35 18.96 47.12
C ALA A 363 9.60 18.94 48.46
N ALA A 364 9.12 17.78 48.87
CA ALA A 364 8.47 17.56 50.14
C ALA A 364 9.45 17.70 51.34
N GLY A 365 10.74 17.70 51.11
CA GLY A 365 11.75 17.84 52.16
C GLY A 365 12.06 16.54 52.91
N VAL A 366 11.95 15.40 52.21
CA VAL A 366 12.22 14.06 52.80
C VAL A 366 13.72 13.79 52.97
N TRP A 367 14.59 14.64 52.41
CA TRP A 367 16.06 14.55 52.45
C TRP A 367 16.70 15.79 53.09
#